data_c357101f0be4b1e9bc8cc6c9053be4d6
#
_entry.id   c357101f0be4b1e9bc8cc6c9053be4d6
#
_cell.length_a   1.000
_cell.length_b   1.000
_cell.length_c   1.000
_cell.angle_alpha   90.00
_cell.angle_beta   90.00
_cell.angle_gamma   90.00
#
_symmetry.space_group_name_H-M   'P 1'
#
loop_
_entity.id
_entity.type
_entity.pdbx_description
1 polymer ?
#
loop_
_entity_poly.entity_id
_entity_poly.type
_entity_poly.pdbx_seq_one_letter_code
_entity_poly.pdbx_strand_id
1 'polypeptide(L)'
;MENNKDFLGTQPVGKLLFKLAIPTVIAQLINMLYNIVDRIFIGHIPDAGSLALTGVGVTMPIIMIVSAFAGLVSSGGAPRASISMGKGDMDSAEQTLGGCFLLQVIVSIVLTVVLLLFGENLLLAFGASENTISYAASYLNIYAFGTLFVQLTLGMNAFVTAEGFTKISMVSVAIGAILNIVLDPIMIFGLNMGVRGAALATVISQAVSCIVVVAFLCSKKSILRLKRKNLNIKPKVVFPCIALGTAAFIMQSSESVISVCFNSSLLKYGGDIAVGAMTILTSVMQFAMLPLQGIAQGAQPITSYNYGANNTERVKKTFRVLLTVSLIYSVTLWLAVMLLPQFFVSIFTPETAMIEFASKALRIYMAVMFLFGIQIACQMTFTALGNAISSIIVAVTRKLILLLPLIYIMPHMVSNKTMGVYLAEPVADFIAVTFTAILFYFQFRKAMNKIES
;
A
#
# COMPACT_ATOMS: atom_id res chain seq x y z
N MET A 1 13.10 24.97 21.93
CA MET A 1 12.76 23.55 21.76
C MET A 1 13.99 22.88 21.17
N GLU A 2 14.76 22.20 21.99
CA GLU A 2 15.91 21.42 21.53
C GLU A 2 15.43 20.41 20.48
N ASN A 3 16.03 20.52 19.30
CA ASN A 3 15.84 19.57 18.20
C ASN A 3 16.43 18.22 18.66
N ASN A 4 15.66 17.45 19.39
CA ASN A 4 16.06 16.10 19.76
C ASN A 4 15.97 15.23 18.48
N LYS A 5 16.97 15.38 17.60
CA LYS A 5 17.08 14.66 16.33
C LYS A 5 17.22 13.14 16.54
N ASP A 6 17.56 12.74 17.76
CA ASP A 6 17.83 11.35 18.15
C ASP A 6 16.66 10.66 18.84
N PHE A 7 15.45 11.24 18.79
CA PHE A 7 14.30 10.67 19.49
C PHE A 7 13.95 9.23 19.07
N LEU A 8 14.28 8.85 17.82
CA LEU A 8 14.12 7.47 17.32
C LEU A 8 15.03 6.48 18.09
N GLY A 9 16.20 6.93 18.55
CA GLY A 9 17.17 6.15 19.30
C GLY A 9 16.97 6.20 20.81
N THR A 10 16.25 7.20 21.37
CA THR A 10 16.24 7.48 22.80
C THR A 10 14.91 7.26 23.50
N GLN A 11 13.77 7.56 22.84
CA GLN A 11 12.45 7.43 23.47
C GLN A 11 12.07 5.95 23.72
N PRO A 12 11.26 5.63 24.76
CA PRO A 12 10.78 4.27 25.02
C PRO A 12 10.06 3.68 23.80
N VAL A 13 10.49 2.50 23.34
CA VAL A 13 10.06 1.87 22.08
C VAL A 13 8.53 1.74 21.97
N GLY A 14 7.84 1.25 23.02
CA GLY A 14 6.39 1.06 22.98
C GLY A 14 5.65 2.39 22.79
N LYS A 15 6.00 3.42 23.59
CA LYS A 15 5.39 4.76 23.47
C LYS A 15 5.68 5.40 22.12
N LEU A 16 6.91 5.23 21.62
CA LEU A 16 7.33 5.76 20.33
C LEU A 16 6.60 5.08 19.19
N LEU A 17 6.46 3.75 19.23
CA LEU A 17 5.73 3.00 18.20
C LEU A 17 4.29 3.49 18.09
N PHE A 18 3.54 3.60 19.18
CA PHE A 18 2.17 4.10 19.13
C PHE A 18 2.11 5.57 18.66
N LYS A 19 3.04 6.41 19.08
CA LYS A 19 3.13 7.82 18.64
C LYS A 19 3.32 7.94 17.13
N LEU A 20 4.05 7.01 16.50
CA LEU A 20 4.29 6.98 15.07
C LEU A 20 3.20 6.20 14.31
N ALA A 21 2.70 5.09 14.87
CA ALA A 21 1.71 4.24 14.22
C ALA A 21 0.32 4.87 14.15
N ILE A 22 -0.14 5.57 15.18
CA ILE A 22 -1.48 6.17 15.16
C ILE A 22 -1.67 7.13 13.99
N PRO A 23 -0.78 8.11 13.73
CA PRO A 23 -0.92 8.96 12.55
C PRO A 23 -0.87 8.21 11.22
N THR A 24 -0.04 7.16 11.09
CA THR A 24 0.02 6.37 9.85
C THR A 24 -1.26 5.55 9.63
N VAL A 25 -1.84 4.96 10.68
CA VAL A 25 -3.15 4.30 10.60
C VAL A 25 -4.24 5.28 10.19
N ILE A 26 -4.28 6.46 10.80
CA ILE A 26 -5.25 7.51 10.45
C ILE A 26 -5.08 7.95 8.99
N ALA A 27 -3.85 8.11 8.51
CA ALA A 27 -3.58 8.46 7.12
C ALA A 27 -4.11 7.39 6.14
N GLN A 28 -3.94 6.10 6.46
CA GLN A 28 -4.48 5.01 5.64
C GLN A 28 -6.01 5.02 5.61
N LEU A 29 -6.66 5.23 6.77
CA LEU A 29 -8.12 5.34 6.84
C LEU A 29 -8.65 6.54 6.05
N ILE A 30 -7.99 7.71 6.15
CA ILE A 30 -8.35 8.90 5.39
C ILE A 30 -8.24 8.62 3.88
N ASN A 31 -7.15 8.00 3.44
CA ASN A 31 -6.96 7.62 2.04
C ASN A 31 -8.08 6.71 1.53
N MET A 32 -8.50 5.74 2.33
CA MET A 32 -9.60 4.86 1.94
C MET A 32 -10.93 5.59 1.88
N LEU A 33 -11.22 6.42 2.88
CA LEU A 33 -12.49 7.17 2.94
C LEU A 33 -12.64 8.11 1.75
N TYR A 34 -11.61 8.88 1.40
CA TYR A 34 -11.73 9.79 0.27
C TYR A 34 -11.92 9.05 -1.06
N ASN A 35 -11.27 7.90 -1.26
CA ASN A 35 -11.48 7.07 -2.46
C ASN A 35 -12.93 6.55 -2.56
N ILE A 36 -13.57 6.25 -1.43
CA ILE A 36 -14.99 5.84 -1.40
C ILE A 36 -15.89 7.03 -1.76
N VAL A 37 -15.63 8.20 -1.16
CA VAL A 37 -16.42 9.41 -1.41
C VAL A 37 -16.32 9.86 -2.87
N ASP A 38 -15.14 9.86 -3.46
CA ASP A 38 -14.90 10.17 -4.87
C ASP A 38 -15.76 9.26 -5.78
N ARG A 39 -15.77 7.95 -5.53
CA ARG A 39 -16.61 7.01 -6.27
C ARG A 39 -18.11 7.26 -6.11
N ILE A 40 -18.53 7.67 -4.91
CA ILE A 40 -19.93 8.05 -4.67
C ILE A 40 -20.31 9.24 -5.54
N PHE A 41 -19.51 10.29 -5.60
CA PHE A 41 -19.76 11.45 -6.46
C PHE A 41 -19.77 11.08 -7.94
N ILE A 42 -18.82 10.28 -8.42
CA ILE A 42 -18.79 9.82 -9.81
C ILE A 42 -20.04 9.00 -10.16
N GLY A 43 -20.49 8.13 -9.25
CA GLY A 43 -21.69 7.32 -9.44
C GLY A 43 -23.00 8.13 -9.49
N HIS A 44 -23.00 9.37 -8.99
CA HIS A 44 -24.15 10.28 -9.00
C HIS A 44 -24.12 11.30 -10.15
N ILE A 45 -23.21 11.18 -11.12
CA ILE A 45 -23.20 12.03 -12.31
C ILE A 45 -24.52 11.84 -13.07
N PRO A 46 -25.29 12.92 -13.37
CA PRO A 46 -26.55 12.83 -14.09
C PRO A 46 -26.38 12.11 -15.43
N ASP A 47 -27.35 11.27 -15.77
CA ASP A 47 -27.47 10.51 -17.04
C ASP A 47 -26.32 9.54 -17.37
N ALA A 48 -25.19 9.57 -16.65
CA ALA A 48 -24.00 8.80 -16.96
C ALA A 48 -23.35 8.11 -15.75
N GLY A 49 -23.86 8.23 -14.52
CA GLY A 49 -23.22 7.81 -13.30
C GLY A 49 -22.75 6.36 -13.28
N SER A 50 -23.58 5.42 -13.73
CA SER A 50 -23.23 4.00 -13.80
C SER A 50 -22.11 3.72 -14.81
N LEU A 51 -22.16 4.30 -16.02
CA LEU A 51 -21.14 4.16 -17.05
C LEU A 51 -19.84 4.87 -16.65
N ALA A 52 -19.95 6.04 -16.04
CA ALA A 52 -18.83 6.81 -15.53
C ALA A 52 -18.10 6.05 -14.42
N LEU A 53 -18.85 5.51 -13.45
CA LEU A 53 -18.30 4.72 -12.34
C LEU A 53 -17.60 3.45 -12.84
N THR A 54 -18.22 2.77 -13.81
CA THR A 54 -17.63 1.58 -14.45
C THR A 54 -16.36 1.96 -15.21
N GLY A 55 -16.39 3.04 -16.00
CA GLY A 55 -15.26 3.54 -16.76
C GLY A 55 -14.07 3.91 -15.85
N VAL A 56 -14.33 4.66 -14.79
CA VAL A 56 -13.29 4.99 -13.79
C VAL A 56 -12.81 3.73 -13.07
N GLY A 57 -13.69 2.77 -12.79
CA GLY A 57 -13.32 1.47 -12.22
C GLY A 57 -12.26 0.72 -13.03
N VAL A 58 -12.37 0.77 -14.38
CA VAL A 58 -11.38 0.14 -15.29
C VAL A 58 -10.01 0.84 -15.22
N THR A 59 -9.93 2.11 -14.80
CA THR A 59 -8.64 2.80 -14.62
C THR A 59 -7.88 2.34 -13.38
N MET A 60 -8.57 1.73 -12.40
CA MET A 60 -7.97 1.40 -11.09
C MET A 60 -6.75 0.49 -11.17
N PRO A 61 -6.71 -0.60 -11.97
CA PRO A 61 -5.50 -1.41 -12.10
C PRO A 61 -4.30 -0.60 -12.61
N ILE A 62 -4.54 0.34 -13.53
CA ILE A 62 -3.48 1.21 -14.06
C ILE A 62 -2.97 2.16 -12.97
N ILE A 63 -3.88 2.78 -12.21
CA ILE A 63 -3.54 3.65 -11.07
C ILE A 63 -2.75 2.89 -10.00
N MET A 64 -3.12 1.64 -9.73
CA MET A 64 -2.38 0.76 -8.80
C MET A 64 -0.95 0.48 -9.29
N ILE A 65 -0.76 0.24 -10.58
CA ILE A 65 0.57 0.06 -11.17
C ILE A 65 1.38 1.36 -11.06
N VAL A 66 0.78 2.51 -11.35
CA VAL A 66 1.44 3.83 -11.15
C VAL A 66 1.89 3.99 -9.70
N SER A 67 1.02 3.68 -8.73
CA SER A 67 1.36 3.73 -7.31
C SER A 67 2.44 2.72 -6.91
N ALA A 68 2.47 1.54 -7.54
CA ALA A 68 3.51 0.54 -7.32
C ALA A 68 4.90 1.05 -7.70
N PHE A 69 5.02 1.87 -8.76
CA PHE A 69 6.29 2.52 -9.11
C PHE A 69 6.74 3.54 -8.05
N ALA A 70 5.81 4.26 -7.42
CA ALA A 70 6.16 5.10 -6.27
C ALA A 70 6.70 4.25 -5.12
N GLY A 71 6.05 3.12 -4.84
CA GLY A 71 6.48 2.14 -3.85
C GLY A 71 7.84 1.53 -4.18
N LEU A 72 8.13 1.23 -5.45
CA LEU A 72 9.43 0.70 -5.90
C LEU A 72 10.60 1.56 -5.45
N VAL A 73 10.46 2.86 -5.51
CA VAL A 73 11.53 3.79 -5.13
C VAL A 73 11.52 4.09 -3.63
N SER A 74 10.34 4.38 -3.07
CA SER A 74 10.21 4.89 -1.70
C SER A 74 10.34 3.81 -0.64
N SER A 75 9.75 2.61 -0.87
CA SER A 75 9.81 1.50 0.10
C SER A 75 11.23 0.96 0.31
N GLY A 76 12.13 1.23 -0.63
CA GLY A 76 13.55 0.92 -0.46
C GLY A 76 14.38 2.12 -0.03
N GLY A 77 14.08 3.32 -0.55
CA GLY A 77 14.84 4.53 -0.27
C GLY A 77 14.66 5.02 1.17
N ALA A 78 13.44 5.07 1.66
CA ALA A 78 13.13 5.58 2.99
C ALA A 78 13.80 4.77 4.13
N PRO A 79 13.73 3.41 4.18
CA PRO A 79 14.47 2.64 5.18
C PRO A 79 15.98 2.84 5.09
N ARG A 80 16.54 2.89 3.89
CA ARG A 80 17.99 3.09 3.70
C ARG A 80 18.46 4.46 4.18
N ALA A 81 17.68 5.50 3.91
CA ALA A 81 17.94 6.84 4.45
C ALA A 81 17.91 6.82 5.99
N SER A 82 16.90 6.15 6.58
CA SER A 82 16.80 6.01 8.04
C SER A 82 17.98 5.21 8.66
N ILE A 83 18.44 4.15 7.98
CA ILE A 83 19.66 3.42 8.39
C ILE A 83 20.89 4.34 8.37
N SER A 84 21.05 5.15 7.30
CA SER A 84 22.16 6.10 7.19
C SER A 84 22.09 7.19 8.27
N MET A 85 20.88 7.67 8.61
CA MET A 85 20.65 8.57 9.74
C MET A 85 21.13 7.93 11.05
N GLY A 86 20.76 6.66 11.28
CA GLY A 86 21.18 5.92 12.49
C GLY A 86 22.70 5.75 12.59
N LYS A 87 23.39 5.62 11.46
CA LYS A 87 24.87 5.59 11.39
C LYS A 87 25.53 6.94 11.62
N GLY A 88 24.75 8.03 11.71
CA GLY A 88 25.27 9.39 11.74
C GLY A 88 25.73 9.93 10.36
N ASP A 89 25.57 9.15 9.28
CA ASP A 89 25.94 9.52 7.91
C ASP A 89 24.79 10.27 7.23
N MET A 90 24.66 11.55 7.61
CA MET A 90 23.61 12.42 7.10
C MET A 90 23.79 12.75 5.60
N ASP A 91 25.02 12.78 5.10
CA ASP A 91 25.28 13.05 3.69
C ASP A 91 24.77 11.91 2.80
N SER A 92 25.01 10.67 3.17
CA SER A 92 24.44 9.48 2.47
C SER A 92 22.92 9.42 2.58
N ALA A 93 22.35 9.80 3.72
CA ALA A 93 20.91 9.84 3.92
C ALA A 93 20.25 10.89 3.01
N GLU A 94 20.80 12.12 2.94
CA GLU A 94 20.33 13.18 2.05
C GLU A 94 20.58 12.87 0.56
N GLN A 95 21.66 12.17 0.20
CA GLN A 95 21.89 11.69 -1.16
C GLN A 95 20.87 10.64 -1.57
N THR A 96 20.47 9.77 -0.64
CA THR A 96 19.40 8.77 -0.88
C THR A 96 18.07 9.47 -1.15
N LEU A 97 17.70 10.47 -0.34
CA LEU A 97 16.51 11.27 -0.57
C LEU A 97 16.53 11.97 -1.92
N GLY A 98 17.62 12.70 -2.23
CA GLY A 98 17.76 13.44 -3.48
C GLY A 98 17.77 12.56 -4.72
N GLY A 99 18.46 11.40 -4.67
CA GLY A 99 18.48 10.43 -5.75
C GLY A 99 17.12 9.79 -5.99
N CYS A 100 16.40 9.41 -4.93
CA CYS A 100 15.05 8.87 -5.02
C CYS A 100 14.04 9.91 -5.51
N PHE A 101 14.15 11.17 -5.08
CA PHE A 101 13.32 12.26 -5.60
C PHE A 101 13.48 12.41 -7.11
N LEU A 102 14.72 12.52 -7.59
CA LEU A 102 14.99 12.69 -9.02
C LEU A 102 14.54 11.45 -9.82
N LEU A 103 14.77 10.25 -9.30
CA LEU A 103 14.30 9.02 -9.94
C LEU A 103 12.77 9.01 -10.06
N GLN A 104 12.03 9.43 -9.04
CA GLN A 104 10.57 9.49 -9.11
C GLN A 104 10.08 10.52 -10.11
N VAL A 105 10.77 11.67 -10.25
CA VAL A 105 10.48 12.64 -11.33
C VAL A 105 10.65 11.99 -12.70
N ILE A 106 11.75 11.26 -12.92
CA ILE A 106 12.00 10.59 -14.20
C ILE A 106 10.95 9.50 -14.46
N VAL A 107 10.67 8.65 -13.48
CA VAL A 107 9.65 7.61 -13.58
C VAL A 107 8.29 8.21 -13.88
N SER A 108 7.93 9.32 -13.23
CA SER A 108 6.65 10.00 -13.50
C SER A 108 6.53 10.52 -14.92
N ILE A 109 7.61 11.10 -15.46
CA ILE A 109 7.63 11.55 -16.87
C ILE A 109 7.45 10.38 -17.82
N VAL A 110 8.17 9.27 -17.59
CA VAL A 110 8.05 8.05 -18.39
C VAL A 110 6.61 7.50 -18.32
N LEU A 111 6.05 7.39 -17.12
CA LEU A 111 4.69 6.92 -16.93
C LEU A 111 3.67 7.84 -17.60
N THR A 112 3.83 9.16 -17.48
CA THR A 112 2.96 10.13 -18.17
C THR A 112 2.98 9.90 -19.68
N VAL A 113 4.16 9.78 -20.29
CA VAL A 113 4.31 9.53 -21.73
C VAL A 113 3.66 8.19 -22.11
N VAL A 114 3.90 7.12 -21.35
CA VAL A 114 3.31 5.80 -21.60
C VAL A 114 1.78 5.85 -21.51
N LEU A 115 1.23 6.50 -20.49
CA LEU A 115 -0.20 6.62 -20.30
C LEU A 115 -0.87 7.46 -21.39
N LEU A 116 -0.24 8.52 -21.86
CA LEU A 116 -0.78 9.35 -22.95
C LEU A 116 -0.72 8.65 -24.32
N LEU A 117 0.32 7.84 -24.58
CA LEU A 117 0.50 7.14 -25.85
C LEU A 117 -0.29 5.83 -25.92
N PHE A 118 -0.35 5.08 -24.83
CA PHE A 118 -0.89 3.72 -24.79
C PHE A 118 -2.10 3.58 -23.85
N GLY A 119 -2.60 4.66 -23.24
CA GLY A 119 -3.64 4.63 -22.23
C GLY A 119 -4.92 3.96 -22.72
N GLU A 120 -5.41 4.28 -23.90
CA GLU A 120 -6.62 3.64 -24.47
C GLU A 120 -6.42 2.13 -24.71
N ASN A 121 -5.26 1.72 -25.24
CA ASN A 121 -4.94 0.31 -25.44
C ASN A 121 -4.88 -0.45 -24.11
N LEU A 122 -4.31 0.17 -23.08
CA LEU A 122 -4.28 -0.39 -21.73
C LEU A 122 -5.70 -0.53 -21.16
N LEU A 123 -6.53 0.50 -21.30
CA LEU A 123 -7.92 0.47 -20.82
C LEU A 123 -8.72 -0.64 -21.50
N LEU A 124 -8.57 -0.83 -22.81
CA LEU A 124 -9.20 -1.91 -23.54
C LEU A 124 -8.70 -3.29 -23.07
N ALA A 125 -7.40 -3.42 -22.84
CA ALA A 125 -6.80 -4.64 -22.29
C ALA A 125 -7.30 -4.96 -20.87
N PHE A 126 -7.61 -3.95 -20.05
CA PHE A 126 -8.18 -4.10 -18.71
C PHE A 126 -9.71 -4.17 -18.67
N GLY A 127 -10.38 -4.22 -19.84
CA GLY A 127 -11.80 -4.54 -19.94
C GLY A 127 -12.73 -3.33 -20.13
N ALA A 128 -12.22 -2.20 -20.63
CA ALA A 128 -13.07 -1.11 -21.08
C ALA A 128 -13.91 -1.55 -22.29
N SER A 129 -15.21 -1.25 -22.27
CA SER A 129 -16.13 -1.46 -23.38
C SER A 129 -16.26 -0.19 -24.24
N GLU A 130 -16.88 -0.31 -25.43
CA GLU A 130 -17.20 0.83 -26.30
C GLU A 130 -17.98 1.93 -25.57
N ASN A 131 -18.84 1.57 -24.61
CA ASN A 131 -19.64 2.50 -23.83
C ASN A 131 -18.88 3.17 -22.67
N THR A 132 -17.82 2.54 -22.16
CA THR A 132 -17.09 3.02 -20.98
C THR A 132 -15.75 3.64 -21.31
N ILE A 133 -15.17 3.35 -22.48
CA ILE A 133 -13.83 3.80 -22.89
C ILE A 133 -13.69 5.33 -22.87
N SER A 134 -14.72 6.06 -23.30
CA SER A 134 -14.67 7.52 -23.35
C SER A 134 -14.55 8.14 -21.95
N TYR A 135 -15.25 7.58 -20.97
CA TYR A 135 -15.16 8.01 -19.56
C TYR A 135 -13.81 7.63 -18.94
N ALA A 136 -13.38 6.40 -19.17
CA ALA A 136 -12.10 5.89 -18.70
C ALA A 136 -10.91 6.68 -19.26
N ALA A 137 -10.89 6.93 -20.58
CA ALA A 137 -9.84 7.71 -21.24
C ALA A 137 -9.85 9.18 -20.80
N SER A 138 -11.03 9.79 -20.65
CA SER A 138 -11.15 11.15 -20.14
C SER A 138 -10.57 11.32 -18.74
N TYR A 139 -10.79 10.34 -17.85
CA TYR A 139 -10.20 10.32 -16.51
C TYR A 139 -8.69 10.09 -16.58
N LEU A 140 -8.26 9.04 -17.29
CA LEU A 140 -6.87 8.61 -17.35
C LEU A 140 -5.94 9.67 -17.96
N ASN A 141 -6.39 10.36 -19.01
CA ASN A 141 -5.60 11.41 -19.65
C ASN A 141 -5.31 12.58 -18.71
N ILE A 142 -6.30 13.01 -17.91
CA ILE A 142 -6.08 14.06 -16.92
C ILE A 142 -5.19 13.54 -15.78
N TYR A 143 -5.45 12.32 -15.30
CA TYR A 143 -4.65 11.67 -14.27
C TYR A 143 -3.18 11.50 -14.69
N ALA A 144 -2.91 11.21 -15.98
CA ALA A 144 -1.56 11.08 -16.52
C ALA A 144 -0.72 12.34 -16.29
N PHE A 145 -1.27 13.54 -16.48
CA PHE A 145 -0.59 14.78 -16.14
C PHE A 145 -0.37 14.96 -14.63
N GLY A 146 -1.23 14.37 -13.81
CA GLY A 146 -1.12 14.35 -12.35
C GLY A 146 -0.11 13.32 -11.81
N THR A 147 0.40 12.42 -12.63
CA THR A 147 1.28 11.31 -12.21
C THR A 147 2.51 11.81 -11.45
N LEU A 148 3.09 12.95 -11.83
CA LEU A 148 4.20 13.58 -11.12
C LEU A 148 3.86 13.86 -9.65
N PHE A 149 2.70 14.46 -9.41
CA PHE A 149 2.26 14.80 -8.06
C PHE A 149 1.97 13.55 -7.24
N VAL A 150 1.34 12.54 -7.84
CA VAL A 150 1.06 11.25 -7.19
C VAL A 150 2.37 10.56 -6.80
N GLN A 151 3.33 10.44 -7.73
CA GLN A 151 4.62 9.82 -7.47
C GLN A 151 5.37 10.53 -6.34
N LEU A 152 5.46 11.85 -6.40
CA LEU A 152 6.17 12.63 -5.38
C LEU A 152 5.43 12.63 -4.03
N THR A 153 4.10 12.70 -4.02
CA THR A 153 3.33 12.63 -2.77
C THR A 153 3.56 11.31 -2.06
N LEU A 154 3.34 10.19 -2.74
CA LEU A 154 3.49 8.86 -2.15
C LEU A 154 4.96 8.59 -1.77
N GLY A 155 5.87 8.94 -2.67
CA GLY A 155 7.27 8.67 -2.48
C GLY A 155 7.91 9.49 -1.38
N MET A 156 7.68 10.78 -1.38
CA MET A 156 8.31 11.67 -0.41
C MET A 156 7.68 11.57 0.99
N ASN A 157 6.38 11.23 1.08
CA ASN A 157 5.76 10.92 2.37
C ASN A 157 6.43 9.76 3.10
N ALA A 158 6.95 8.76 2.37
CA ALA A 158 7.70 7.67 2.97
C ALA A 158 8.99 8.18 3.67
N PHE A 159 9.68 9.17 3.08
CA PHE A 159 10.85 9.78 3.72
C PHE A 159 10.49 10.63 4.94
N VAL A 160 9.40 11.40 4.87
CA VAL A 160 8.87 12.13 6.04
C VAL A 160 8.54 11.18 7.19
N THR A 161 7.94 10.02 6.86
CA THR A 161 7.67 8.95 7.85
C THR A 161 8.97 8.34 8.38
N ALA A 162 9.97 8.11 7.53
CA ALA A 162 11.27 7.55 7.91
C ALA A 162 12.08 8.45 8.85
N GLU A 163 11.86 9.75 8.80
CA GLU A 163 12.38 10.72 9.77
C GLU A 163 11.62 10.70 11.13
N GLY A 164 10.49 9.97 11.20
CA GLY A 164 9.61 9.92 12.36
C GLY A 164 8.56 11.05 12.41
N PHE A 165 8.41 11.86 11.36
CA PHE A 165 7.40 12.93 11.29
C PHE A 165 6.06 12.43 10.75
N THR A 166 5.58 11.31 11.25
CA THR A 166 4.33 10.67 10.79
C THR A 166 3.09 11.56 10.89
N LYS A 167 3.07 12.50 11.85
CA LYS A 167 2.00 13.50 11.95
C LYS A 167 1.95 14.43 10.73
N ILE A 168 3.11 14.82 10.20
CA ILE A 168 3.19 15.70 9.02
C ILE A 168 2.77 14.91 7.79
N SER A 169 3.21 13.66 7.66
CA SER A 169 2.74 12.75 6.63
C SER A 169 1.20 12.61 6.67
N MET A 170 0.61 12.36 7.84
CA MET A 170 -0.84 12.30 8.01
C MET A 170 -1.54 13.60 7.61
N VAL A 171 -1.01 14.74 8.03
CA VAL A 171 -1.59 16.06 7.71
C VAL A 171 -1.56 16.33 6.20
N SER A 172 -0.48 15.97 5.50
CA SER A 172 -0.40 16.12 4.04
C SER A 172 -1.47 15.30 3.32
N VAL A 173 -1.68 14.06 3.77
CA VAL A 173 -2.74 13.18 3.26
C VAL A 173 -4.12 13.75 3.56
N ALA A 174 -4.34 14.23 4.79
CA ALA A 174 -5.63 14.81 5.20
C ALA A 174 -5.96 16.07 4.40
N ILE A 175 -5.00 16.96 4.14
CA ILE A 175 -5.20 18.15 3.31
C ILE A 175 -5.62 17.75 1.90
N GLY A 176 -4.94 16.78 1.28
CA GLY A 176 -5.31 16.28 -0.04
C GLY A 176 -6.72 15.67 -0.06
N ALA A 177 -7.04 14.82 0.92
CA ALA A 177 -8.34 14.17 1.01
C ALA A 177 -9.48 15.19 1.21
N ILE A 178 -9.33 16.14 2.12
CA ILE A 178 -10.34 17.19 2.36
C ILE A 178 -10.52 18.04 1.10
N LEU A 179 -9.42 18.43 0.46
CA LEU A 179 -9.49 19.23 -0.75
C LEU A 179 -10.19 18.48 -1.89
N ASN A 180 -9.90 17.18 -2.05
CA ASN A 180 -10.57 16.34 -3.05
C ASN A 180 -12.08 16.26 -2.78
N ILE A 181 -12.50 15.94 -1.56
CA ILE A 181 -13.92 15.86 -1.16
C ILE A 181 -14.66 17.19 -1.40
N VAL A 182 -13.98 18.33 -1.24
CA VAL A 182 -14.57 19.65 -1.49
C VAL A 182 -14.61 19.98 -2.99
N LEU A 183 -13.56 19.65 -3.73
CA LEU A 183 -13.45 19.98 -5.16
C LEU A 183 -14.33 19.07 -6.03
N ASP A 184 -14.51 17.80 -5.66
CA ASP A 184 -15.33 16.85 -6.43
C ASP A 184 -16.72 17.39 -6.74
N PRO A 185 -17.58 17.75 -5.77
CA PRO A 185 -18.92 18.25 -6.07
C PRO A 185 -18.90 19.58 -6.85
N ILE A 186 -17.91 20.44 -6.62
CA ILE A 186 -17.77 21.70 -7.33
C ILE A 186 -17.44 21.46 -8.81
N MET A 187 -16.49 20.57 -9.09
CA MET A 187 -16.04 20.34 -10.46
C MET A 187 -16.95 19.39 -11.22
N ILE A 188 -17.44 18.34 -10.56
CA ILE A 188 -18.33 17.35 -11.19
C ILE A 188 -19.68 17.98 -11.52
N PHE A 189 -20.33 18.61 -10.55
CA PHE A 189 -21.70 19.11 -10.66
C PHE A 189 -21.74 20.62 -10.89
N GLY A 190 -20.99 21.41 -10.11
CA GLY A 190 -21.02 22.87 -10.19
C GLY A 190 -20.51 23.42 -11.53
N LEU A 191 -19.43 22.86 -12.04
CA LEU A 191 -18.84 23.22 -13.33
C LEU A 191 -19.27 22.27 -14.48
N ASN A 192 -20.15 21.29 -14.21
CA ASN A 192 -20.62 20.29 -15.18
C ASN A 192 -19.49 19.56 -15.93
N MET A 193 -18.36 19.34 -15.27
CA MET A 193 -17.22 18.67 -15.89
C MET A 193 -17.32 17.13 -15.86
N GLY A 194 -18.26 16.58 -15.08
CA GLY A 194 -18.44 15.13 -14.94
C GLY A 194 -17.16 14.41 -14.53
N VAL A 195 -16.83 13.31 -15.21
CA VAL A 195 -15.62 12.49 -14.92
C VAL A 195 -14.32 13.28 -15.01
N ARG A 196 -14.23 14.26 -15.93
CA ARG A 196 -13.06 15.15 -16.05
C ARG A 196 -12.88 16.00 -14.80
N GLY A 197 -14.01 16.42 -14.19
CA GLY A 197 -14.00 17.16 -12.92
C GLY A 197 -13.41 16.34 -11.78
N ALA A 198 -13.82 15.08 -11.64
CA ALA A 198 -13.27 14.16 -10.65
C ALA A 198 -11.75 13.95 -10.82
N ALA A 199 -11.30 13.70 -12.06
CA ALA A 199 -9.89 13.54 -12.36
C ALA A 199 -9.08 14.81 -12.02
N LEU A 200 -9.60 15.99 -12.37
CA LEU A 200 -8.93 17.26 -12.10
C LEU A 200 -8.90 17.58 -10.60
N ALA A 201 -9.98 17.32 -9.87
CA ALA A 201 -10.03 17.46 -8.41
C ALA A 201 -8.97 16.57 -7.74
N THR A 202 -8.83 15.32 -8.19
CA THR A 202 -7.79 14.39 -7.71
C THR A 202 -6.39 14.94 -7.99
N VAL A 203 -6.11 15.42 -9.21
CA VAL A 203 -4.80 15.95 -9.58
C VAL A 203 -4.43 17.20 -8.76
N ILE A 204 -5.37 18.13 -8.59
CA ILE A 204 -5.15 19.35 -7.78
C ILE A 204 -4.88 18.97 -6.33
N SER A 205 -5.65 18.06 -5.77
CA SER A 205 -5.50 17.58 -4.40
C SER A 205 -4.15 16.91 -4.16
N GLN A 206 -3.71 16.09 -5.11
CA GLN A 206 -2.37 15.48 -5.08
C GLN A 206 -1.27 16.52 -5.24
N ALA A 207 -1.46 17.54 -6.08
CA ALA A 207 -0.50 18.63 -6.24
C ALA A 207 -0.31 19.42 -4.93
N VAL A 208 -1.39 19.74 -4.22
CA VAL A 208 -1.33 20.43 -2.92
C VAL A 208 -0.64 19.54 -1.88
N SER A 209 -0.99 18.26 -1.78
CA SER A 209 -0.29 17.30 -0.90
C SER A 209 1.20 17.23 -1.22
N CYS A 210 1.56 17.17 -2.50
CA CYS A 210 2.94 17.17 -2.97
C CYS A 210 3.69 18.42 -2.51
N ILE A 211 3.09 19.60 -2.67
CA ILE A 211 3.69 20.87 -2.23
C ILE A 211 3.94 20.86 -0.72
N VAL A 212 2.99 20.39 0.08
CA VAL A 212 3.15 20.30 1.54
C VAL A 212 4.33 19.40 1.92
N VAL A 213 4.43 18.21 1.31
CA VAL A 213 5.49 17.24 1.60
C VAL A 213 6.86 17.76 1.15
N VAL A 214 6.96 18.27 -0.08
CA VAL A 214 8.23 18.78 -0.63
C VAL A 214 8.67 20.02 0.11
N ALA A 215 7.77 20.95 0.42
CA ALA A 215 8.07 22.14 1.22
C ALA A 215 8.59 21.77 2.62
N PHE A 216 8.01 20.74 3.25
CA PHE A 216 8.52 20.23 4.52
C PHE A 216 9.95 19.71 4.38
N LEU A 217 10.23 18.84 3.38
CA LEU A 217 11.57 18.28 3.13
C LEU A 217 12.61 19.35 2.72
N CYS A 218 12.19 20.46 2.15
CA CYS A 218 13.06 21.61 1.88
C CYS A 218 13.26 22.50 3.12
N SER A 219 12.44 22.37 4.15
CA SER A 219 12.46 23.25 5.33
C SER A 219 13.58 22.90 6.31
N LYS A 220 13.88 23.84 7.23
CA LYS A 220 14.83 23.63 8.34
C LYS A 220 14.28 22.68 9.42
N LYS A 221 12.98 22.31 9.38
CA LYS A 221 12.32 21.42 10.35
C LYS A 221 12.55 19.95 10.03
N SER A 222 12.78 19.62 8.75
CA SER A 222 13.15 18.26 8.32
C SER A 222 14.56 17.91 8.78
N ILE A 223 14.77 16.66 9.16
CA ILE A 223 16.08 16.09 9.49
C ILE A 223 16.85 15.86 8.18
N LEU A 224 16.20 15.19 7.22
CA LEU A 224 16.69 14.98 5.87
C LEU A 224 16.28 16.18 5.00
N ARG A 225 17.23 16.89 4.46
CA ARG A 225 16.92 18.04 3.61
C ARG A 225 17.09 17.71 2.15
N LEU A 226 16.07 18.05 1.37
CA LEU A 226 16.15 18.02 -0.07
C LEU A 226 16.99 19.21 -0.54
N LYS A 227 18.27 18.96 -0.89
CA LYS A 227 19.23 19.96 -1.33
C LYS A 227 19.55 19.79 -2.81
N ARG A 228 19.67 20.88 -3.54
CA ARG A 228 20.00 20.86 -4.99
C ARG A 228 21.29 20.08 -5.28
N LYS A 229 22.30 20.15 -4.41
CA LYS A 229 23.57 19.41 -4.56
C LYS A 229 23.40 17.90 -4.55
N ASN A 230 22.30 17.39 -3.96
CA ASN A 230 22.01 15.97 -3.79
C ASN A 230 21.04 15.44 -4.86
N LEU A 231 20.53 16.30 -5.74
CA LEU A 231 19.71 15.91 -6.89
C LEU A 231 20.59 15.29 -7.98
N ASN A 232 21.07 14.07 -7.70
CA ASN A 232 21.91 13.33 -8.62
C ASN A 232 21.62 11.82 -8.49
N ILE A 233 21.48 11.15 -9.63
CA ILE A 233 21.29 9.69 -9.67
C ILE A 233 22.67 9.03 -9.63
N LYS A 234 23.05 8.62 -8.42
CA LYS A 234 24.23 7.78 -8.24
C LYS A 234 23.81 6.31 -8.24
N PRO A 235 24.22 5.49 -9.22
CA PRO A 235 23.80 4.08 -9.30
C PRO A 235 24.03 3.31 -7.99
N LYS A 236 25.17 3.54 -7.34
CA LYS A 236 25.54 2.91 -6.06
C LYS A 236 24.54 3.23 -4.91
N VAL A 237 23.82 4.34 -5.01
CA VAL A 237 22.80 4.75 -4.02
C VAL A 237 21.43 4.26 -4.42
N VAL A 238 21.06 4.45 -5.70
CA VAL A 238 19.70 4.24 -6.19
C VAL A 238 19.39 2.76 -6.44
N PHE A 239 20.32 1.97 -7.01
CA PHE A 239 20.08 0.54 -7.26
C PHE A 239 19.72 -0.27 -6.01
N PRO A 240 20.41 -0.11 -4.87
CA PRO A 240 19.99 -0.80 -3.65
C PRO A 240 18.61 -0.37 -3.13
N CYS A 241 18.18 0.87 -3.42
CA CYS A 241 16.82 1.33 -3.08
C CYS A 241 15.78 0.62 -3.96
N ILE A 242 16.01 0.58 -5.28
CA ILE A 242 15.15 -0.15 -6.21
C ILE A 242 15.07 -1.64 -5.84
N ALA A 243 16.21 -2.27 -5.58
CA ALA A 243 16.26 -3.68 -5.18
C ALA A 243 15.41 -3.97 -3.94
N LEU A 244 15.48 -3.12 -2.92
CA LEU A 244 14.66 -3.27 -1.71
C LEU A 244 13.17 -2.99 -1.97
N GLY A 245 12.86 -1.99 -2.79
CA GLY A 245 11.48 -1.63 -3.15
C GLY A 245 10.81 -2.62 -4.11
N THR A 246 11.58 -3.49 -4.78
CA THR A 246 11.05 -4.50 -5.72
C THR A 246 10.03 -5.42 -5.05
N ALA A 247 10.20 -5.75 -3.77
CA ALA A 247 9.24 -6.56 -3.02
C ALA A 247 7.87 -5.87 -2.94
N ALA A 248 7.84 -4.58 -2.60
CA ALA A 248 6.61 -3.79 -2.53
C ALA A 248 5.96 -3.64 -3.92
N PHE A 249 6.76 -3.42 -4.95
CA PHE A 249 6.30 -3.37 -6.34
C PHE A 249 5.64 -4.67 -6.78
N ILE A 250 6.27 -5.81 -6.53
CA ILE A 250 5.73 -7.15 -6.86
C ILE A 250 4.41 -7.37 -6.12
N MET A 251 4.37 -7.07 -4.82
CA MET A 251 3.15 -7.25 -4.02
C MET A 251 1.99 -6.42 -4.56
N GLN A 252 2.21 -5.15 -4.84
CA GLN A 252 1.16 -4.25 -5.30
C GLN A 252 0.73 -4.52 -6.75
N SER A 253 1.69 -4.79 -7.65
CA SER A 253 1.39 -5.08 -9.06
C SER A 253 0.69 -6.42 -9.24
N SER A 254 1.03 -7.42 -8.42
CA SER A 254 0.42 -8.76 -8.51
C SER A 254 -1.03 -8.80 -8.08
N GLU A 255 -1.50 -7.84 -7.25
CA GLU A 255 -2.91 -7.79 -6.81
C GLU A 255 -3.89 -7.71 -7.97
N SER A 256 -3.59 -6.94 -9.00
CA SER A 256 -4.44 -6.83 -10.20
C SER A 256 -4.54 -8.17 -10.96
N VAL A 257 -3.41 -8.85 -11.13
CA VAL A 257 -3.36 -10.17 -11.81
C VAL A 257 -4.11 -11.22 -10.99
N ILE A 258 -3.88 -11.25 -9.69
CA ILE A 258 -4.54 -12.19 -8.76
C ILE A 258 -6.05 -11.98 -8.76
N SER A 259 -6.51 -10.73 -8.74
CA SER A 259 -7.94 -10.41 -8.80
C SER A 259 -8.60 -10.95 -10.08
N VAL A 260 -7.95 -10.80 -11.23
CA VAL A 260 -8.44 -11.37 -12.50
C VAL A 260 -8.50 -12.90 -12.43
N CYS A 261 -7.48 -13.56 -11.89
CA CYS A 261 -7.44 -15.00 -11.75
C CYS A 261 -8.54 -15.53 -10.81
N PHE A 262 -8.77 -14.87 -9.67
CA PHE A 262 -9.87 -15.19 -8.77
C PHE A 262 -11.21 -15.03 -9.44
N ASN A 263 -11.48 -13.88 -10.07
CA ASN A 263 -12.76 -13.60 -10.71
C ASN A 263 -13.04 -14.59 -11.85
N SER A 264 -12.04 -14.91 -12.68
CA SER A 264 -12.18 -15.89 -13.76
C SER A 264 -12.50 -17.29 -13.22
N SER A 265 -11.81 -17.75 -12.19
CA SER A 265 -12.07 -19.05 -11.55
C SER A 265 -13.43 -19.09 -10.84
N LEU A 266 -13.80 -18.04 -10.13
CA LEU A 266 -15.07 -17.93 -9.43
C LEU A 266 -16.24 -17.86 -10.38
N LEU A 267 -16.12 -17.11 -11.48
CA LEU A 267 -17.15 -17.07 -12.52
C LEU A 267 -17.39 -18.45 -13.14
N LYS A 268 -16.32 -19.21 -13.38
CA LYS A 268 -16.39 -20.55 -13.96
C LYS A 268 -17.11 -21.57 -13.04
N TYR A 269 -16.88 -21.51 -11.73
CA TYR A 269 -17.36 -22.53 -10.80
C TYR A 269 -18.56 -22.11 -9.95
N GLY A 270 -18.76 -20.81 -9.74
CA GLY A 270 -19.78 -20.29 -8.84
C GLY A 270 -20.67 -19.18 -9.43
N GLY A 271 -20.39 -18.75 -10.69
CA GLY A 271 -21.17 -17.72 -11.35
C GLY A 271 -21.04 -16.33 -10.70
N ASP A 272 -21.98 -15.46 -11.03
CA ASP A 272 -21.94 -14.04 -10.62
C ASP A 272 -22.02 -13.83 -9.12
N ILE A 273 -22.75 -14.71 -8.41
CA ILE A 273 -22.86 -14.62 -6.95
C ILE A 273 -21.50 -14.82 -6.27
N ALA A 274 -20.67 -15.71 -6.80
CA ALA A 274 -19.34 -15.95 -6.26
C ALA A 274 -18.39 -14.77 -6.54
N VAL A 275 -18.45 -14.20 -7.73
CA VAL A 275 -17.67 -12.99 -8.07
C VAL A 275 -18.10 -11.79 -7.22
N GLY A 276 -19.42 -11.61 -7.02
CA GLY A 276 -19.98 -10.58 -6.16
C GLY A 276 -19.55 -10.75 -4.70
N ALA A 277 -19.59 -11.99 -4.19
CA ALA A 277 -19.09 -12.30 -2.86
C ALA A 277 -17.59 -11.97 -2.73
N MET A 278 -16.74 -12.29 -3.73
CA MET A 278 -15.31 -11.97 -3.70
C MET A 278 -15.05 -10.48 -3.55
N THR A 279 -15.86 -9.64 -4.19
CA THR A 279 -15.77 -8.17 -4.03
C THR A 279 -15.99 -7.74 -2.58
N ILE A 280 -16.95 -8.36 -1.89
CA ILE A 280 -17.20 -8.12 -0.46
C ILE A 280 -16.01 -8.62 0.38
N LEU A 281 -15.55 -9.85 0.13
CA LEU A 281 -14.44 -10.47 0.87
C LEU A 281 -13.17 -9.65 0.77
N THR A 282 -12.81 -9.22 -0.43
CA THR A 282 -11.62 -8.37 -0.67
C THR A 282 -11.75 -7.00 0.01
N SER A 283 -12.95 -6.42 0.01
CA SER A 283 -13.21 -5.15 0.71
C SER A 283 -13.02 -5.31 2.22
N VAL A 284 -13.58 -6.36 2.83
CA VAL A 284 -13.38 -6.66 4.26
C VAL A 284 -11.89 -6.87 4.55
N MET A 285 -11.18 -7.62 3.71
CA MET A 285 -9.74 -7.85 3.86
C MET A 285 -8.93 -6.55 3.78
N GLN A 286 -9.25 -5.66 2.83
CA GLN A 286 -8.58 -4.36 2.71
C GLN A 286 -8.76 -3.53 3.97
N PHE A 287 -10.00 -3.41 4.49
CA PHE A 287 -10.24 -2.72 5.77
C PHE A 287 -9.45 -3.33 6.92
N ALA A 288 -9.38 -4.66 6.96
CA ALA A 288 -8.65 -5.40 7.98
C ALA A 288 -7.14 -5.13 7.95
N MET A 289 -6.57 -4.95 6.74
CA MET A 289 -5.14 -4.79 6.55
C MET A 289 -4.64 -3.35 6.80
N LEU A 290 -5.48 -2.33 6.68
CA LEU A 290 -5.06 -0.93 6.81
C LEU A 290 -4.40 -0.60 8.18
N PRO A 291 -5.00 -0.98 9.34
CA PRO A 291 -4.35 -0.73 10.62
C PRO A 291 -3.03 -1.50 10.79
N LEU A 292 -2.96 -2.75 10.31
CA LEU A 292 -1.71 -3.53 10.37
C LEU A 292 -0.60 -2.87 9.58
N GLN A 293 -0.90 -2.40 8.36
CA GLN A 293 0.06 -1.67 7.53
C GLN A 293 0.49 -0.35 8.20
N GLY A 294 -0.45 0.38 8.79
CA GLY A 294 -0.14 1.62 9.52
C GLY A 294 0.76 1.39 10.73
N ILE A 295 0.51 0.33 11.51
CA ILE A 295 1.35 -0.05 12.64
C ILE A 295 2.77 -0.41 12.17
N ALA A 296 2.87 -1.20 11.11
CA ALA A 296 4.13 -1.61 10.53
C ALA A 296 4.94 -0.42 9.97
N GLN A 297 4.28 0.50 9.26
CA GLN A 297 4.90 1.75 8.79
C GLN A 297 5.40 2.62 9.94
N GLY A 298 4.68 2.67 11.08
CA GLY A 298 5.13 3.38 12.27
C GLY A 298 6.35 2.74 12.95
N ALA A 299 6.49 1.42 12.86
CA ALA A 299 7.64 0.69 13.42
C ALA A 299 8.90 0.80 12.54
N GLN A 300 8.75 1.00 11.24
CA GLN A 300 9.83 1.03 10.26
C GLN A 300 10.96 2.02 10.62
N PRO A 301 10.69 3.31 10.88
CA PRO A 301 11.76 4.27 11.19
C PRO A 301 12.50 3.91 12.48
N ILE A 302 11.80 3.37 13.48
CA ILE A 302 12.43 2.95 14.75
C ILE A 302 13.42 1.81 14.47
N THR A 303 12.99 0.79 13.72
CA THR A 303 13.82 -0.37 13.39
C THR A 303 15.03 0.02 12.53
N SER A 304 14.79 0.78 11.45
CA SER A 304 15.83 1.18 10.49
C SER A 304 16.89 2.08 11.14
N TYR A 305 16.45 3.08 11.90
CA TYR A 305 17.36 3.98 12.60
C TYR A 305 18.24 3.23 13.61
N ASN A 306 17.63 2.42 14.48
CA ASN A 306 18.37 1.69 15.51
C ASN A 306 19.27 0.59 14.94
N TYR A 307 18.89 0.00 13.79
CA TYR A 307 19.76 -0.91 13.04
C TYR A 307 21.01 -0.17 12.53
N GLY A 308 20.83 1.03 11.97
CA GLY A 308 21.94 1.89 11.55
C GLY A 308 22.84 2.32 12.70
N ALA A 309 22.26 2.59 13.87
CA ALA A 309 22.97 2.98 15.09
C ALA A 309 23.60 1.80 15.84
N ASN A 310 23.58 0.59 15.28
CA ASN A 310 24.09 -0.64 15.91
C ASN A 310 23.44 -0.97 17.26
N ASN A 311 22.20 -0.51 17.50
CA ASN A 311 21.47 -0.77 18.75
C ASN A 311 20.59 -2.01 18.63
N THR A 312 21.20 -3.18 18.73
CA THR A 312 20.56 -4.50 18.58
C THR A 312 19.43 -4.71 19.58
N GLU A 313 19.59 -4.26 20.81
CA GLU A 313 18.58 -4.41 21.87
C GLU A 313 17.28 -3.69 21.50
N ARG A 314 17.39 -2.45 21.00
CA ARG A 314 16.22 -1.69 20.57
C ARG A 314 15.58 -2.26 19.31
N VAL A 315 16.35 -2.79 18.36
CA VAL A 315 15.82 -3.48 17.18
C VAL A 315 15.02 -4.71 17.61
N LYS A 316 15.59 -5.57 18.47
CA LYS A 316 14.89 -6.74 19.03
C LYS A 316 13.62 -6.36 19.80
N LYS A 317 13.67 -5.28 20.57
CA LYS A 317 12.51 -4.77 21.33
C LYS A 317 11.45 -4.22 20.41
N THR A 318 11.81 -3.46 19.38
CA THR A 318 10.86 -2.92 18.38
C THR A 318 10.14 -4.04 17.66
N PHE A 319 10.88 -5.05 17.18
CA PHE A 319 10.28 -6.23 16.55
C PHE A 319 9.30 -6.95 17.49
N ARG A 320 9.69 -7.18 18.74
CA ARG A 320 8.84 -7.85 19.73
C ARG A 320 7.55 -7.08 19.99
N VAL A 321 7.62 -5.75 20.17
CA VAL A 321 6.42 -4.91 20.35
C VAL A 321 5.57 -4.89 19.10
N LEU A 322 6.16 -4.73 17.91
CA LEU A 322 5.45 -4.78 16.63
C LEU A 322 4.72 -6.11 16.46
N LEU A 323 5.39 -7.22 16.68
CA LEU A 323 4.81 -8.57 16.55
C LEU A 323 3.64 -8.75 17.54
N THR A 324 3.81 -8.36 18.79
CA THR A 324 2.77 -8.48 19.82
C THR A 324 1.54 -7.67 19.46
N VAL A 325 1.70 -6.39 19.11
CA VAL A 325 0.56 -5.52 18.75
C VAL A 325 -0.14 -6.01 17.48
N SER A 326 0.63 -6.41 16.46
CA SER A 326 0.09 -6.94 15.21
C SER A 326 -0.65 -8.26 15.41
N LEU A 327 -0.16 -9.15 16.29
CA LEU A 327 -0.84 -10.41 16.64
C LEU A 327 -2.13 -10.15 17.42
N ILE A 328 -2.10 -9.30 18.43
CA ILE A 328 -3.30 -8.94 19.19
C ILE A 328 -4.37 -8.41 18.25
N TYR A 329 -4.01 -7.51 17.35
CA TYR A 329 -4.94 -6.95 16.37
C TYR A 329 -5.48 -8.03 15.42
N SER A 330 -4.60 -8.83 14.78
CA SER A 330 -5.01 -9.82 13.79
C SER A 330 -5.86 -10.94 14.39
N VAL A 331 -5.55 -11.40 15.61
CA VAL A 331 -6.35 -12.40 16.33
C VAL A 331 -7.70 -11.83 16.73
N THR A 332 -7.75 -10.59 17.27
CA THR A 332 -9.01 -9.96 17.68
C THR A 332 -9.95 -9.78 16.49
N LEU A 333 -9.43 -9.29 15.36
CA LEU A 333 -10.23 -9.10 14.15
C LEU A 333 -10.64 -10.43 13.52
N TRP A 334 -9.75 -11.42 13.51
CA TRP A 334 -10.08 -12.78 13.07
C TRP A 334 -11.22 -13.37 13.88
N LEU A 335 -11.17 -13.28 15.20
CA LEU A 335 -12.27 -13.72 16.08
C LEU A 335 -13.57 -12.98 15.75
N ALA A 336 -13.54 -11.67 15.56
CA ALA A 336 -14.73 -10.91 15.19
C ALA A 336 -15.33 -11.39 13.87
N VAL A 337 -14.51 -11.60 12.83
CA VAL A 337 -14.97 -12.09 11.53
C VAL A 337 -15.48 -13.52 11.61
N MET A 338 -14.83 -14.41 12.38
CA MET A 338 -15.28 -15.80 12.55
C MET A 338 -16.60 -15.90 13.31
N LEU A 339 -16.80 -15.07 14.33
CA LEU A 339 -18.02 -15.08 15.15
C LEU A 339 -19.18 -14.33 14.49
N LEU A 340 -18.91 -13.20 13.83
CA LEU A 340 -19.91 -12.28 13.29
C LEU A 340 -19.77 -12.03 11.78
N PRO A 341 -19.59 -13.06 10.91
CA PRO A 341 -19.35 -12.84 9.49
C PRO A 341 -20.51 -12.13 8.79
N GLN A 342 -21.76 -12.42 9.21
CA GLN A 342 -22.96 -11.79 8.66
C GLN A 342 -22.97 -10.28 8.89
N PHE A 343 -22.48 -9.80 10.03
CA PHE A 343 -22.35 -8.37 10.32
C PHE A 343 -21.44 -7.69 9.29
N PHE A 344 -20.26 -8.26 9.02
CA PHE A 344 -19.31 -7.69 8.06
C PHE A 344 -19.85 -7.68 6.63
N VAL A 345 -20.56 -8.74 6.23
CA VAL A 345 -21.14 -8.84 4.89
C VAL A 345 -22.36 -7.91 4.73
N SER A 346 -23.21 -7.79 5.75
CA SER A 346 -24.42 -6.95 5.69
C SER A 346 -24.14 -5.46 5.55
N ILE A 347 -22.91 -5.02 5.84
CA ILE A 347 -22.46 -3.63 5.56
C ILE A 347 -22.49 -3.34 4.06
N PHE A 348 -22.25 -4.36 3.21
CA PHE A 348 -22.09 -4.18 1.77
C PHE A 348 -23.36 -4.53 0.97
N THR A 349 -24.24 -5.36 1.50
CA THR A 349 -25.44 -5.79 0.79
C THR A 349 -26.60 -6.10 1.74
N PRO A 350 -27.86 -5.72 1.41
CA PRO A 350 -29.03 -6.13 2.16
C PRO A 350 -29.61 -7.48 1.70
N GLU A 351 -29.07 -8.09 0.63
CA GLU A 351 -29.61 -9.30 0.02
C GLU A 351 -29.30 -10.53 0.84
N THR A 352 -30.31 -11.20 1.38
CA THR A 352 -30.17 -12.35 2.30
C THR A 352 -29.40 -13.51 1.68
N ALA A 353 -29.65 -13.84 0.41
CA ALA A 353 -28.94 -14.91 -0.30
C ALA A 353 -27.45 -14.63 -0.42
N MET A 354 -27.09 -13.38 -0.74
CA MET A 354 -25.69 -12.96 -0.82
C MET A 354 -25.04 -12.96 0.57
N ILE A 355 -25.75 -12.50 1.61
CA ILE A 355 -25.25 -12.50 2.99
C ILE A 355 -24.93 -13.92 3.44
N GLU A 356 -25.82 -14.88 3.19
CA GLU A 356 -25.59 -16.27 3.58
C GLU A 356 -24.41 -16.90 2.84
N PHE A 357 -24.34 -16.71 1.52
CA PHE A 357 -23.24 -17.23 0.70
C PHE A 357 -21.91 -16.61 1.08
N ALA A 358 -21.83 -15.26 1.07
CA ALA A 358 -20.60 -14.54 1.33
C ALA A 358 -20.10 -14.70 2.78
N SER A 359 -20.99 -14.91 3.76
CA SER A 359 -20.59 -15.19 5.14
C SER A 359 -19.86 -16.53 5.29
N LYS A 360 -20.30 -17.56 4.56
CA LYS A 360 -19.59 -18.85 4.50
C LYS A 360 -18.24 -18.71 3.80
N ALA A 361 -18.22 -18.02 2.65
CA ALA A 361 -17.00 -17.74 1.89
C ALA A 361 -16.00 -16.89 2.70
N LEU A 362 -16.47 -15.89 3.45
CA LEU A 362 -15.63 -15.01 4.28
C LEU A 362 -14.90 -15.79 5.38
N ARG A 363 -15.57 -16.69 6.05
CA ARG A 363 -14.94 -17.57 7.06
C ARG A 363 -13.81 -18.41 6.47
N ILE A 364 -13.99 -18.92 5.25
CA ILE A 364 -12.96 -19.70 4.55
C ILE A 364 -11.81 -18.79 4.13
N TYR A 365 -12.12 -17.68 3.44
CA TYR A 365 -11.15 -16.77 2.88
C TYR A 365 -10.23 -16.14 3.95
N MET A 366 -10.80 -15.81 5.11
CA MET A 366 -10.07 -15.20 6.22
C MET A 366 -9.65 -16.20 7.31
N ALA A 367 -9.72 -17.51 7.05
CA ALA A 367 -9.48 -18.56 8.07
C ALA A 367 -8.12 -18.43 8.78
N VAL A 368 -7.08 -17.95 8.08
CA VAL A 368 -5.70 -17.88 8.56
C VAL A 368 -5.26 -16.43 8.89
N MET A 369 -6.21 -15.48 8.85
CA MET A 369 -5.90 -14.06 9.09
C MET A 369 -5.23 -13.78 10.44
N PHE A 370 -5.46 -14.62 11.47
CA PHE A 370 -4.81 -14.49 12.77
C PHE A 370 -3.28 -14.56 12.70
N LEU A 371 -2.70 -15.15 11.64
CA LEU A 371 -1.27 -15.22 11.41
C LEU A 371 -0.71 -13.98 10.69
N PHE A 372 -1.54 -13.09 10.16
CA PHE A 372 -1.06 -11.93 9.40
C PHE A 372 -0.21 -10.96 10.22
N GLY A 373 -0.43 -10.92 11.53
CA GLY A 373 0.46 -10.20 12.43
C GLY A 373 1.92 -10.65 12.31
N ILE A 374 2.18 -11.96 12.14
CA ILE A 374 3.53 -12.49 11.92
C ILE A 374 4.06 -12.07 10.56
N GLN A 375 3.24 -12.26 9.50
CA GLN A 375 3.63 -11.94 8.13
C GLN A 375 4.08 -10.49 8.00
N ILE A 376 3.24 -9.56 8.47
CA ILE A 376 3.48 -8.12 8.37
C ILE A 376 4.69 -7.69 9.22
N ALA A 377 4.80 -8.20 10.44
CA ALA A 377 5.93 -7.86 11.33
C ALA A 377 7.27 -8.34 10.75
N CYS A 378 7.33 -9.56 10.23
CA CYS A 378 8.55 -10.12 9.64
C CYS A 378 8.92 -9.38 8.33
N GLN A 379 7.95 -9.19 7.43
CA GLN A 379 8.19 -8.55 6.14
C GLN A 379 8.61 -7.09 6.28
N MET A 380 7.93 -6.34 7.15
CA MET A 380 8.31 -4.95 7.44
C MET A 380 9.70 -4.87 8.06
N THR A 381 10.05 -5.79 8.95
CA THR A 381 11.38 -5.81 9.56
C THR A 381 12.45 -6.14 8.53
N PHE A 382 12.24 -7.06 7.58
CA PHE A 382 13.18 -7.29 6.48
C PHE A 382 13.45 -6.02 5.68
N THR A 383 12.39 -5.29 5.34
CA THR A 383 12.50 -4.01 4.63
C THR A 383 13.24 -2.96 5.48
N ALA A 384 12.91 -2.87 6.75
CA ALA A 384 13.54 -1.93 7.68
C ALA A 384 15.03 -2.20 7.91
N LEU A 385 15.45 -3.46 7.87
CA LEU A 385 16.85 -3.88 7.93
C LEU A 385 17.61 -3.74 6.60
N GLY A 386 16.93 -3.34 5.53
CA GLY A 386 17.52 -3.25 4.18
C GLY A 386 17.77 -4.59 3.51
N ASN A 387 17.14 -5.68 3.97
CA ASN A 387 17.30 -7.02 3.40
C ASN A 387 16.40 -7.22 2.17
N ALA A 388 16.87 -6.74 1.01
CA ALA A 388 16.14 -6.81 -0.25
C ALA A 388 15.83 -8.26 -0.67
N ILE A 389 16.80 -9.15 -0.58
CA ILE A 389 16.67 -10.55 -1.06
C ILE A 389 15.56 -11.27 -0.28
N SER A 390 15.57 -11.21 1.05
CA SER A 390 14.53 -11.84 1.86
C SER A 390 13.16 -11.23 1.62
N SER A 391 13.08 -9.91 1.46
CA SER A 391 11.82 -9.21 1.16
C SER A 391 11.22 -9.66 -0.17
N ILE A 392 12.04 -9.78 -1.23
CA ILE A 392 11.63 -10.25 -2.56
C ILE A 392 11.20 -11.72 -2.52
N ILE A 393 11.99 -12.58 -1.87
CA ILE A 393 11.67 -14.01 -1.75
C ILE A 393 10.30 -14.19 -1.09
N VAL A 394 10.03 -13.49 0.01
CA VAL A 394 8.73 -13.55 0.71
C VAL A 394 7.59 -13.08 -0.19
N ALA A 395 7.76 -11.96 -0.89
CA ALA A 395 6.74 -11.40 -1.77
C ALA A 395 6.42 -12.35 -2.96
N VAL A 396 7.45 -12.84 -3.65
CA VAL A 396 7.31 -13.76 -4.79
C VAL A 396 6.71 -15.10 -4.36
N THR A 397 7.19 -15.66 -3.26
CA THR A 397 6.69 -16.95 -2.75
C THR A 397 5.21 -16.88 -2.44
N ARG A 398 4.76 -15.84 -1.70
CA ARG A 398 3.36 -15.71 -1.30
C ARG A 398 2.44 -15.50 -2.50
N LYS A 399 2.74 -14.55 -3.36
CA LYS A 399 1.82 -14.08 -4.40
C LYS A 399 1.91 -14.87 -5.71
N LEU A 400 3.12 -15.16 -6.18
CA LEU A 400 3.33 -15.77 -7.49
C LEU A 400 3.49 -17.29 -7.42
N ILE A 401 4.26 -17.80 -6.44
CA ILE A 401 4.56 -19.24 -6.37
C ILE A 401 3.42 -20.01 -5.68
N LEU A 402 2.81 -19.46 -4.61
CA LEU A 402 1.79 -20.15 -3.86
C LEU A 402 0.38 -19.75 -4.32
N LEU A 403 0.00 -18.49 -4.17
CA LEU A 403 -1.39 -18.09 -4.34
C LEU A 403 -1.88 -18.30 -5.78
N LEU A 404 -1.13 -17.83 -6.77
CA LEU A 404 -1.56 -17.87 -8.17
C LEU A 404 -1.81 -19.31 -8.69
N PRO A 405 -0.93 -20.30 -8.47
CA PRO A 405 -1.23 -21.69 -8.83
C PRO A 405 -2.37 -22.31 -8.00
N LEU A 406 -2.45 -21.98 -6.69
CA LEU A 406 -3.47 -22.56 -5.81
C LEU A 406 -4.89 -22.13 -6.20
N ILE A 407 -5.10 -20.94 -6.77
CA ILE A 407 -6.41 -20.51 -7.31
C ILE A 407 -6.96 -21.53 -8.33
N TYR A 408 -6.08 -22.15 -9.12
CA TYR A 408 -6.48 -23.13 -10.13
C TYR A 408 -6.43 -24.58 -9.63
N ILE A 409 -5.58 -24.91 -8.67
CA ILE A 409 -5.39 -26.27 -8.15
C ILE A 409 -6.47 -26.62 -7.12
N MET A 410 -6.74 -25.72 -6.17
CA MET A 410 -7.66 -26.00 -5.04
C MET A 410 -9.07 -26.40 -5.45
N PRO A 411 -9.70 -25.85 -6.51
CA PRO A 411 -11.01 -26.30 -6.98
C PRO A 411 -11.08 -27.78 -7.39
N HIS A 412 -9.93 -28.36 -7.72
CA HIS A 412 -9.85 -29.78 -8.10
C HIS A 412 -9.59 -30.71 -6.90
N MET A 413 -9.19 -30.16 -5.75
CA MET A 413 -8.87 -30.92 -4.54
C MET A 413 -10.04 -31.03 -3.57
N VAL A 414 -11.11 -30.23 -3.74
CA VAL A 414 -12.27 -30.23 -2.84
C VAL A 414 -13.57 -30.45 -3.59
N SER A 415 -14.58 -31.02 -2.90
CA SER A 415 -15.88 -31.36 -3.52
C SER A 415 -16.63 -30.12 -4.00
N ASN A 416 -16.62 -29.05 -3.23
CA ASN A 416 -17.21 -27.77 -3.63
C ASN A 416 -16.13 -26.89 -4.29
N LYS A 417 -16.15 -26.88 -5.62
CA LYS A 417 -15.13 -26.17 -6.43
C LYS A 417 -15.08 -24.66 -6.17
N THR A 418 -16.25 -24.03 -5.97
CA THR A 418 -16.34 -22.60 -5.68
C THR A 418 -15.69 -22.26 -4.34
N MET A 419 -15.98 -23.06 -3.30
CA MET A 419 -15.32 -22.87 -1.99
C MET A 419 -13.84 -23.22 -2.06
N GLY A 420 -13.43 -24.13 -2.96
CA GLY A 420 -12.04 -24.42 -3.26
C GLY A 420 -11.26 -23.21 -3.77
N VAL A 421 -11.88 -22.38 -4.62
CA VAL A 421 -11.23 -21.13 -5.07
C VAL A 421 -10.93 -20.20 -3.89
N TYR A 422 -11.90 -19.98 -2.99
CA TYR A 422 -11.68 -19.15 -1.79
C TYR A 422 -10.64 -19.76 -0.83
N LEU A 423 -10.55 -21.08 -0.78
CA LEU A 423 -9.60 -21.78 0.08
C LEU A 423 -8.14 -21.61 -0.39
N ALA A 424 -7.92 -21.18 -1.64
CA ALA A 424 -6.58 -20.91 -2.16
C ALA A 424 -5.83 -19.86 -1.33
N GLU A 425 -6.51 -18.77 -0.92
CA GLU A 425 -5.90 -17.69 -0.11
C GLU A 425 -5.39 -18.18 1.24
N PRO A 426 -6.23 -18.79 2.13
CA PRO A 426 -5.73 -19.23 3.43
C PRO A 426 -4.67 -20.35 3.35
N VAL A 427 -4.72 -21.22 2.36
CA VAL A 427 -3.69 -22.24 2.17
C VAL A 427 -2.36 -21.60 1.75
N ALA A 428 -2.40 -20.69 0.79
CA ALA A 428 -1.22 -19.92 0.37
C ALA A 428 -0.64 -19.13 1.55
N ASP A 429 -1.48 -18.45 2.32
CA ASP A 429 -1.07 -17.63 3.45
C ASP A 429 -0.48 -18.46 4.59
N PHE A 430 -1.06 -19.59 4.92
CA PHE A 430 -0.51 -20.48 5.96
C PHE A 430 0.92 -20.93 5.61
N ILE A 431 1.11 -21.41 4.38
CA ILE A 431 2.42 -21.85 3.91
C ILE A 431 3.40 -20.66 3.85
N ALA A 432 2.94 -19.52 3.31
CA ALA A 432 3.77 -18.31 3.18
C ALA A 432 4.19 -17.76 4.54
N VAL A 433 3.28 -17.67 5.52
CA VAL A 433 3.59 -17.18 6.86
C VAL A 433 4.57 -18.10 7.57
N THR A 434 4.36 -19.42 7.46
CA THR A 434 5.28 -20.42 8.04
C THR A 434 6.68 -20.28 7.43
N PHE A 435 6.76 -20.21 6.10
CA PHE A 435 8.02 -19.99 5.40
C PHE A 435 8.69 -18.67 5.80
N THR A 436 7.91 -17.59 5.85
CA THR A 436 8.40 -16.25 6.25
C THR A 436 8.94 -16.25 7.66
N ALA A 437 8.26 -16.90 8.62
CA ALA A 437 8.69 -16.99 10.01
C ALA A 437 10.02 -17.77 10.15
N ILE A 438 10.17 -18.89 9.44
CA ILE A 438 11.40 -19.67 9.42
C ILE A 438 12.54 -18.86 8.81
N LEU A 439 12.33 -18.27 7.62
CA LEU A 439 13.33 -17.43 6.96
C LEU A 439 13.75 -16.25 7.84
N PHE A 440 12.75 -15.62 8.50
CA PHE A 440 12.97 -14.50 9.39
C PHE A 440 13.83 -14.89 10.59
N TYR A 441 13.57 -16.01 11.22
CA TYR A 441 14.37 -16.48 12.35
C TYR A 441 15.85 -16.55 12.03
N PHE A 442 16.21 -17.17 10.89
CA PHE A 442 17.60 -17.30 10.49
C PHE A 442 18.24 -15.97 10.05
N GLN A 443 17.54 -15.20 9.22
CA GLN A 443 18.07 -13.96 8.67
C GLN A 443 18.15 -12.84 9.72
N PHE A 444 17.17 -12.76 10.60
CA PHE A 444 17.16 -11.79 11.69
C PHE A 444 18.31 -12.06 12.68
N ARG A 445 18.50 -13.33 13.06
CA ARG A 445 19.63 -13.74 13.91
C ARG A 445 20.97 -13.38 13.26
N LYS A 446 21.13 -13.67 11.95
CA LYS A 446 22.34 -13.31 11.20
C LYS A 446 22.56 -11.79 11.17
N ALA A 447 21.50 -11.00 10.97
CA ALA A 447 21.58 -9.55 10.94
C ALA A 447 21.97 -8.97 12.33
N MET A 448 21.44 -9.55 13.41
CA MET A 448 21.77 -9.11 14.78
C MET A 448 23.21 -9.47 15.15
N ASN A 449 23.66 -10.68 14.85
CA ASN A 449 25.04 -11.10 15.12
C ASN A 449 26.06 -10.23 14.37
N LYS A 450 25.73 -9.78 13.14
CA LYS A 450 26.60 -8.89 12.37
C LYS A 450 26.79 -7.50 13.00
N ILE A 451 25.85 -7.05 13.81
CA ILE A 451 25.96 -5.79 14.52
C ILE A 451 26.76 -5.94 15.83
N GLU A 452 26.62 -7.11 16.46
CA GLU A 452 27.26 -7.40 17.75
C GLU A 452 28.75 -7.78 17.57
N SER A 453 29.17 -8.18 16.34
CA SER A 453 30.57 -8.42 15.94
C SER A 453 31.27 -7.15 15.49
#